data_0728c5f3a339cc7f93bbbcc8946a91ff
#
_entry.id   0728c5f3a339cc7f93bbbcc8946a91ff
#
_cell.length_a   1.000
_cell.length_b   1.000
_cell.length_c   1.000
_cell.angle_alpha   90.00
_cell.angle_beta   90.00
_cell.angle_gamma   90.00
#
_symmetry.space_group_name_H-M   'P 1'
#
loop_
_entity.id
_entity.type
_entity.pdbx_description
1 polymer ?
#
loop_
_entity_poly.entity_id
_entity_poly.type
_entity_poly.pdbx_seq_one_letter_code
_entity_poly.pdbx_strand_id
1 'polypeptide(L)'
;MKKLFILPVLVVLTVLLITVVNAQVEVTTSTSGSGAIWTTNGDCGDQTQDVNQYNLGEVVYINGDNFEEGSYDWAITGQPGGASCDPSIVVANGDYDVDESGAFCFEAYTVENDDCGVYTVDFGKKNDNYHVIPEFGAMVGILTVLSAIGVFFIIRRK
;
A
#
# COMPACT_ATOMS: atom_id res chain seq x y z
N MET A 1 53.09 0.79 47.82
CA MET A 1 52.61 1.80 46.86
C MET A 1 51.82 1.19 45.67
N LYS A 2 51.04 0.11 45.84
CA LYS A 2 50.23 -0.52 44.76
C LYS A 2 48.72 -0.36 44.90
N LYS A 3 48.25 0.31 45.98
CA LYS A 3 46.79 0.45 46.23
C LYS A 3 46.16 1.74 45.69
N LEU A 4 46.95 2.70 45.19
CA LEU A 4 46.45 4.02 44.76
C LEU A 4 45.90 4.08 43.32
N PHE A 5 46.16 3.06 42.49
CA PHE A 5 45.70 3.00 41.09
C PHE A 5 44.40 2.24 40.88
N ILE A 6 43.89 1.51 41.89
CA ILE A 6 42.68 0.69 41.74
C ILE A 6 41.41 1.57 41.82
N LEU A 7 41.45 2.66 42.63
CA LEU A 7 40.30 3.53 42.84
C LEU A 7 39.86 4.28 41.56
N PRO A 8 40.77 4.93 40.79
CA PRO A 8 40.38 5.60 39.57
C PRO A 8 39.91 4.68 38.45
N VAL A 9 40.47 3.46 38.37
CA VAL A 9 40.04 2.45 37.39
C VAL A 9 38.64 1.95 37.68
N LEU A 10 38.27 1.75 38.96
CA LEU A 10 36.93 1.33 39.36
C LEU A 10 35.90 2.40 39.06
N VAL A 11 36.23 3.68 39.26
CA VAL A 11 35.31 4.83 38.95
C VAL A 11 35.06 4.95 37.44
N VAL A 12 36.11 4.78 36.62
CA VAL A 12 35.94 4.81 35.16
C VAL A 12 35.12 3.62 34.67
N LEU A 13 35.27 2.44 35.24
CA LEU A 13 34.51 1.26 34.87
C LEU A 13 33.03 1.39 35.25
N THR A 14 32.71 2.02 36.38
CA THR A 14 31.32 2.25 36.82
C THR A 14 30.63 3.32 35.97
N VAL A 15 31.34 4.37 35.55
CA VAL A 15 30.80 5.40 34.65
C VAL A 15 30.53 4.81 33.26
N LEU A 16 31.40 3.91 32.77
CA LEU A 16 31.19 3.24 31.47
C LEU A 16 29.99 2.29 31.49
N LEU A 17 29.70 1.64 32.63
CA LEU A 17 28.54 0.76 32.80
C LEU A 17 27.21 1.54 32.85
N ILE A 18 27.20 2.79 33.32
CA ILE A 18 25.98 3.59 33.44
C ILE A 18 25.58 4.16 32.05
N THR A 19 26.52 4.35 31.12
CA THR A 19 26.20 4.86 29.78
C THR A 19 25.59 3.82 28.84
N VAL A 20 25.66 2.53 29.15
CA VAL A 20 25.12 1.45 28.32
C VAL A 20 23.64 1.13 28.63
N VAL A 21 23.10 1.62 29.76
CA VAL A 21 21.73 1.26 30.22
C VAL A 21 20.65 2.17 29.60
N ASN A 22 21.02 3.25 28.89
CA ASN A 22 20.06 4.18 28.29
C ASN A 22 19.84 4.00 26.78
N ALA A 23 20.29 2.88 26.19
CA ALA A 23 19.74 2.47 24.91
C ALA A 23 18.33 1.91 25.16
N GLN A 24 17.34 2.77 25.23
CA GLN A 24 15.96 2.37 25.09
C GLN A 24 15.84 1.78 23.69
N VAL A 25 15.70 0.47 23.62
CA VAL A 25 15.12 -0.18 22.46
C VAL A 25 13.68 0.34 22.42
N GLU A 26 13.41 1.29 21.54
CA GLU A 26 12.05 1.56 21.14
C GLU A 26 11.56 0.26 20.47
N VAL A 27 10.86 -0.54 21.27
CA VAL A 27 10.02 -1.59 20.73
C VAL A 27 8.89 -0.84 20.06
N THR A 28 9.00 -0.64 18.74
CA THR A 28 7.87 -0.30 17.92
C THR A 28 6.87 -1.45 18.07
N THR A 29 5.99 -1.36 19.04
CA THR A 29 4.79 -2.17 19.12
C THR A 29 3.96 -1.78 17.90
N SER A 30 3.96 -2.65 16.87
CA SER A 30 2.99 -2.53 15.79
C SER A 30 1.60 -2.61 16.43
N THR A 31 0.96 -1.46 16.58
CA THR A 31 -0.39 -1.35 17.11
C THR A 31 -1.32 -2.15 16.20
N SER A 32 -1.99 -3.13 16.77
CA SER A 32 -2.95 -3.97 16.08
C SER A 32 -4.33 -3.29 16.20
N GLY A 33 -4.57 -2.29 15.36
CA GLY A 33 -5.88 -1.65 15.31
C GLY A 33 -7.00 -2.64 14.98
N SER A 34 -8.17 -2.45 15.60
CA SER A 34 -9.38 -3.19 15.29
C SER A 34 -10.13 -2.63 14.07
N GLY A 35 -9.60 -1.57 13.43
CA GLY A 35 -10.22 -0.81 12.36
C GLY A 35 -10.53 -1.59 11.09
N ALA A 36 -11.19 -0.92 10.16
CA ALA A 36 -11.45 -1.38 8.80
C ALA A 36 -10.76 -0.47 7.80
N ILE A 37 -10.28 -1.03 6.68
CA ILE A 37 -9.77 -0.27 5.53
C ILE A 37 -10.60 -0.56 4.30
N TRP A 38 -10.59 0.36 3.36
CA TRP A 38 -11.17 0.23 2.02
C TRP A 38 -10.48 1.18 1.05
N THR A 39 -10.62 0.92 -0.24
CA THR A 39 -10.08 1.79 -1.28
C THR A 39 -11.16 2.63 -1.96
N THR A 40 -10.79 3.85 -2.40
CA THR A 40 -11.64 4.75 -3.21
C THR A 40 -10.84 5.37 -4.35
N ASN A 41 -11.51 5.78 -5.43
CA ASN A 41 -10.91 6.51 -6.55
C ASN A 41 -11.23 8.02 -6.53
N GLY A 42 -12.02 8.47 -5.58
CA GLY A 42 -12.26 9.89 -5.30
C GLY A 42 -11.24 10.45 -4.32
N ASP A 43 -11.12 11.77 -4.24
CA ASP A 43 -10.33 12.42 -3.21
C ASP A 43 -10.88 12.10 -1.80
N CYS A 44 -10.11 12.44 -0.78
CA CYS A 44 -10.48 12.15 0.63
C CYS A 44 -11.79 12.84 1.10
N GLY A 45 -12.45 13.61 0.28
CA GLY A 45 -13.77 14.18 0.53
C GLY A 45 -14.93 13.31 0.05
N ASP A 46 -14.65 12.36 -0.85
CA ASP A 46 -15.65 11.42 -1.35
C ASP A 46 -15.54 10.09 -0.58
N GLN A 47 -16.37 9.93 0.42
CA GLN A 47 -16.45 8.72 1.23
C GLN A 47 -17.30 7.61 0.59
N THR A 48 -17.31 7.53 -0.72
CA THR A 48 -17.96 6.42 -1.42
C THR A 48 -17.19 5.14 -1.05
N GLN A 49 -17.80 4.34 -0.23
CA GLN A 49 -17.22 3.10 0.27
C GLN A 49 -17.00 2.11 -0.89
N ASP A 50 -15.82 1.48 -0.91
CA ASP A 50 -15.56 0.24 -1.60
C ASP A 50 -15.57 0.34 -3.14
N VAL A 51 -14.64 1.10 -3.69
CA VAL A 51 -14.34 1.04 -5.12
C VAL A 51 -13.38 -0.12 -5.37
N ASN A 52 -13.92 -1.23 -5.87
CA ASN A 52 -13.15 -2.45 -6.15
C ASN A 52 -12.60 -2.52 -7.58
N GLN A 53 -12.82 -1.49 -8.41
CA GLN A 53 -12.41 -1.45 -9.81
C GLN A 53 -11.82 -0.10 -10.18
N TYR A 54 -10.62 -0.14 -10.77
CA TYR A 54 -9.87 1.03 -11.20
C TYR A 54 -9.51 0.93 -12.67
N ASN A 55 -9.54 2.05 -13.36
CA ASN A 55 -9.00 2.21 -14.71
C ASN A 55 -7.56 2.73 -14.65
N LEU A 56 -6.83 2.61 -15.75
CA LEU A 56 -5.50 3.17 -15.88
C LEU A 56 -5.53 4.70 -15.66
N GLY A 57 -4.59 5.22 -14.87
CA GLY A 57 -4.48 6.62 -14.52
C GLY A 57 -5.39 7.09 -13.38
N GLU A 58 -6.26 6.24 -12.84
CA GLU A 58 -7.02 6.56 -11.64
C GLU A 58 -6.13 6.47 -10.39
N VAL A 59 -6.46 7.27 -9.39
CA VAL A 59 -5.74 7.32 -8.12
C VAL A 59 -6.43 6.42 -7.11
N VAL A 60 -5.64 5.56 -6.46
CA VAL A 60 -6.08 4.71 -5.35
C VAL A 60 -5.85 5.47 -4.05
N TYR A 61 -6.92 5.77 -3.33
CA TYR A 61 -6.88 6.30 -1.97
C TYR A 61 -7.12 5.18 -0.98
N ILE A 62 -6.28 5.10 0.05
CA ILE A 62 -6.51 4.20 1.19
C ILE A 62 -7.27 4.98 2.27
N ASN A 63 -8.41 4.44 2.67
CA ASN A 63 -9.23 4.96 3.75
C ASN A 63 -9.24 3.98 4.90
N GLY A 64 -9.42 4.51 6.11
CA GLY A 64 -9.59 3.69 7.30
C GLY A 64 -10.41 4.37 8.37
N ASP A 65 -11.00 3.56 9.24
CA ASP A 65 -11.79 4.01 10.37
C ASP A 65 -11.63 3.05 11.56
N ASN A 66 -11.77 3.58 12.79
CA ASN A 66 -11.64 2.86 14.06
C ASN A 66 -10.25 2.24 14.30
N PHE A 67 -9.20 2.89 13.87
CA PHE A 67 -7.83 2.53 14.22
C PHE A 67 -7.41 3.18 15.54
N GLU A 68 -6.45 2.58 16.21
CA GLU A 68 -5.76 3.21 17.34
C GLU A 68 -4.77 4.25 16.79
N GLU A 69 -4.52 5.31 17.58
CA GLU A 69 -3.47 6.29 17.27
C GLU A 69 -2.12 5.59 17.18
N GLY A 70 -1.34 5.87 16.13
CA GLY A 70 -0.03 5.29 15.93
C GLY A 70 0.44 5.31 14.49
N SER A 71 1.67 4.85 14.27
CA SER A 71 2.28 4.71 12.94
C SER A 71 2.03 3.30 12.40
N TYR A 72 1.61 3.23 11.14
CA TYR A 72 1.27 2.00 10.45
C TYR A 72 2.01 1.90 9.12
N ASP A 73 2.66 0.77 8.89
CA ASP A 73 3.20 0.41 7.58
C ASP A 73 2.05 0.07 6.63
N TRP A 74 2.16 0.48 5.38
CA TRP A 74 1.23 0.09 4.34
C TRP A 74 1.95 -0.32 3.06
N ALA A 75 1.33 -1.18 2.26
CA ALA A 75 1.84 -1.60 0.95
C ALA A 75 0.70 -1.96 0.00
N ILE A 76 0.95 -1.78 -1.30
CA ILE A 76 0.12 -2.29 -2.40
C ILE A 76 0.93 -3.32 -3.16
N THR A 77 0.40 -4.54 -3.26
CA THR A 77 1.11 -5.69 -3.85
C THR A 77 0.25 -6.38 -4.89
N GLY A 78 0.80 -6.62 -6.07
CA GLY A 78 0.15 -7.42 -7.11
C GLY A 78 -0.05 -8.86 -6.68
N GLN A 79 -1.26 -9.42 -6.83
CA GLN A 79 -1.54 -10.79 -6.41
C GLN A 79 -0.80 -11.82 -7.29
N PRO A 80 -0.31 -12.91 -6.66
CA PRO A 80 0.47 -13.95 -7.36
C PRO A 80 -0.38 -14.82 -8.27
N GLY A 81 0.28 -15.72 -9.03
CA GLY A 81 -0.39 -16.77 -9.79
C GLY A 81 -1.07 -16.31 -11.07
N GLY A 82 -0.67 -15.15 -11.63
CA GLY A 82 -1.27 -14.58 -12.84
C GLY A 82 -2.58 -13.85 -12.59
N ALA A 83 -2.89 -13.53 -11.33
CA ALA A 83 -4.04 -12.71 -10.95
C ALA A 83 -3.79 -11.21 -11.21
N SER A 84 -2.52 -10.78 -11.30
CA SER A 84 -2.10 -9.43 -11.68
C SER A 84 -0.97 -9.46 -12.71
N CYS A 85 -0.69 -8.28 -13.32
CA CYS A 85 0.47 -8.09 -14.19
C CYS A 85 1.79 -8.02 -13.40
N ASP A 86 1.72 -7.71 -12.09
CA ASP A 86 2.84 -7.54 -11.15
C ASP A 86 2.82 -8.62 -10.04
N PRO A 87 2.93 -9.91 -10.37
CA PRO A 87 2.72 -10.98 -9.40
C PRO A 87 3.77 -10.92 -8.27
N SER A 88 3.31 -10.68 -7.05
CA SER A 88 4.13 -10.56 -5.83
C SER A 88 5.07 -9.36 -5.82
N ILE A 89 4.84 -8.37 -6.67
CA ILE A 89 5.61 -7.11 -6.67
C ILE A 89 4.87 -6.08 -5.82
N VAL A 90 5.60 -5.40 -4.95
CA VAL A 90 5.10 -4.21 -4.23
C VAL A 90 5.21 -3.02 -5.18
N VAL A 91 4.07 -2.46 -5.60
CA VAL A 91 4.00 -1.31 -6.51
C VAL A 91 4.03 0.02 -5.77
N ALA A 92 3.56 0.05 -4.51
CA ALA A 92 3.65 1.20 -3.63
C ALA A 92 3.74 0.77 -2.17
N ASN A 93 4.41 1.56 -1.33
CA ASN A 93 4.49 1.33 0.11
C ASN A 93 4.92 2.61 0.85
N GLY A 94 4.69 2.64 2.15
CA GLY A 94 5.10 3.72 3.03
C GLY A 94 4.62 3.53 4.45
N ASP A 95 4.72 4.61 5.23
CA ASP A 95 4.21 4.70 6.59
C ASP A 95 3.13 5.77 6.64
N TYR A 96 2.15 5.61 7.52
CA TYR A 96 1.11 6.60 7.78
C TYR A 96 0.82 6.70 9.27
N ASP A 97 0.79 7.94 9.76
CA ASP A 97 0.47 8.24 11.17
C ASP A 97 -1.03 8.50 11.31
N VAL A 98 -1.71 7.60 12.00
CA VAL A 98 -3.12 7.73 12.37
C VAL A 98 -3.21 8.54 13.65
N ASP A 99 -4.04 9.57 13.64
CA ASP A 99 -4.28 10.42 14.80
C ASP A 99 -5.31 9.81 15.77
N GLU A 100 -5.60 10.53 16.88
CA GLU A 100 -6.54 10.11 17.92
C GLU A 100 -7.99 9.94 17.42
N SER A 101 -8.35 10.45 16.21
CA SER A 101 -9.67 10.22 15.62
C SER A 101 -9.83 8.76 15.14
N GLY A 102 -8.74 8.10 14.83
CA GLY A 102 -8.72 6.75 14.30
C GLY A 102 -9.24 6.62 12.88
N ALA A 103 -9.56 7.75 12.22
CA ALA A 103 -10.02 7.81 10.84
C ALA A 103 -8.96 8.46 9.95
N PHE A 104 -8.76 7.94 8.75
CA PHE A 104 -7.78 8.49 7.81
C PHE A 104 -8.18 8.27 6.36
N CYS A 105 -7.59 9.06 5.50
CA CYS A 105 -7.59 8.90 4.06
C CYS A 105 -6.33 9.54 3.48
N PHE A 106 -5.69 8.88 2.54
CA PHE A 106 -4.56 9.44 1.81
C PHE A 106 -4.43 8.84 0.41
N GLU A 107 -3.82 9.59 -0.49
CA GLU A 107 -3.41 9.14 -1.80
C GLU A 107 -2.25 8.14 -1.68
N ALA A 108 -2.45 6.91 -2.16
CA ALA A 108 -1.47 5.85 -2.03
C ALA A 108 -0.77 5.52 -3.36
N TYR A 109 -1.52 5.49 -4.47
CA TYR A 109 -0.97 5.03 -5.74
C TYR A 109 -1.75 5.57 -6.93
N THR A 110 -1.08 5.87 -8.03
CA THR A 110 -1.72 6.11 -9.33
C THR A 110 -1.52 4.88 -10.21
N VAL A 111 -2.62 4.28 -10.66
CA VAL A 111 -2.61 3.08 -11.51
C VAL A 111 -1.84 3.35 -12.80
N GLU A 112 -0.77 2.59 -13.05
CA GLU A 112 0.11 2.75 -14.21
C GLU A 112 -0.41 2.00 -15.45
N ASN A 113 0.18 2.27 -16.61
CA ASN A 113 -0.30 1.70 -17.89
C ASN A 113 -0.06 0.20 -18.05
N ASP A 114 0.85 -0.36 -17.29
CA ASP A 114 1.22 -1.78 -17.26
C ASP A 114 0.55 -2.56 -16.14
N ASP A 115 -0.19 -1.87 -15.25
CA ASP A 115 -0.99 -2.52 -14.23
C ASP A 115 -2.18 -3.28 -14.81
N CYS A 116 -2.47 -4.43 -14.26
CA CYS A 116 -3.70 -5.16 -14.55
C CYS A 116 -4.01 -6.21 -13.48
N GLY A 117 -5.30 -6.59 -13.37
CA GLY A 117 -5.74 -7.66 -12.48
C GLY A 117 -5.86 -7.21 -11.03
N VAL A 118 -5.56 -8.09 -10.08
CA VAL A 118 -5.88 -7.91 -8.67
C VAL A 118 -4.67 -7.47 -7.86
N TYR A 119 -4.85 -6.43 -7.05
CA TYR A 119 -3.88 -5.91 -6.10
C TYR A 119 -4.44 -6.01 -4.68
N THR A 120 -3.55 -6.31 -3.74
CA THR A 120 -3.86 -6.29 -2.30
C THR A 120 -3.27 -5.04 -1.69
N VAL A 121 -4.08 -4.32 -0.92
CA VAL A 121 -3.66 -3.24 -0.04
C VAL A 121 -3.53 -3.80 1.36
N ASP A 122 -2.36 -3.71 1.94
CA ASP A 122 -2.09 -4.02 3.33
C ASP A 122 -1.91 -2.72 4.11
N PHE A 123 -2.52 -2.59 5.30
CA PHE A 123 -2.32 -1.50 6.25
C PHE A 123 -2.28 -2.08 7.67
N GLY A 124 -1.09 -2.12 8.25
CA GLY A 124 -0.85 -2.81 9.51
C GLY A 124 -1.21 -4.31 9.41
N LYS A 125 -2.33 -4.71 10.04
CA LYS A 125 -2.83 -6.10 10.00
C LYS A 125 -4.14 -6.26 9.20
N LYS A 126 -4.57 -5.20 8.52
CA LYS A 126 -5.78 -5.19 7.71
C LYS A 126 -5.41 -5.24 6.24
N ASN A 127 -6.27 -5.83 5.46
CA ASN A 127 -6.12 -5.85 4.01
C ASN A 127 -7.45 -5.57 3.30
N ASP A 128 -7.32 -5.06 2.09
CA ASP A 128 -8.37 -4.86 1.12
C ASP A 128 -7.84 -5.25 -0.27
N ASN A 129 -8.73 -5.47 -1.23
CA ASN A 129 -8.33 -5.82 -2.59
C ASN A 129 -9.09 -4.96 -3.60
N TYR A 130 -8.38 -4.53 -4.64
CA TYR A 130 -8.99 -3.89 -5.79
C TYR A 130 -8.54 -4.54 -7.10
N HIS A 131 -9.26 -4.24 -8.18
CA HIS A 131 -9.04 -4.81 -9.50
C HIS A 131 -8.76 -3.71 -10.52
N VAL A 132 -7.64 -3.79 -11.23
CA VAL A 132 -7.33 -2.91 -12.34
C VAL A 132 -7.86 -3.50 -13.64
N ILE A 133 -8.71 -2.73 -14.33
CA ILE A 133 -9.30 -3.11 -15.61
C ILE A 133 -8.46 -2.51 -16.74
N PRO A 134 -7.72 -3.31 -17.50
CA PRO A 134 -6.99 -2.80 -18.67
C PRO A 134 -7.96 -2.29 -19.73
N GLU A 135 -7.67 -1.13 -20.34
CA GLU A 135 -8.51 -0.51 -21.38
C GLU A 135 -8.57 -1.29 -22.71
N PHE A 136 -8.63 -2.62 -22.66
CA PHE A 136 -8.76 -3.43 -23.88
C PHE A 136 -10.13 -3.29 -24.57
N GLY A 137 -11.13 -2.76 -23.88
CA GLY A 137 -12.50 -2.66 -24.39
C GLY A 137 -12.64 -1.81 -25.65
N ALA A 138 -11.92 -0.69 -25.73
CA ALA A 138 -11.97 0.21 -26.88
C ALA A 138 -11.29 -0.39 -28.13
N MET A 139 -10.13 -1.04 -27.96
CA MET A 139 -9.38 -1.66 -29.06
C MET A 139 -10.11 -2.87 -29.64
N VAL A 140 -10.69 -3.73 -28.80
CA VAL A 140 -11.48 -4.88 -29.23
C VAL A 140 -12.78 -4.42 -29.93
N GLY A 141 -13.42 -3.36 -29.44
CA GLY A 141 -14.58 -2.74 -30.07
C GLY A 141 -14.29 -2.22 -31.47
N ILE A 142 -13.18 -1.51 -31.66
CA ILE A 142 -12.75 -0.99 -32.96
C ILE A 142 -12.43 -2.12 -33.93
N LEU A 143 -11.69 -3.16 -33.49
CA LEU A 143 -11.34 -4.32 -34.31
C LEU A 143 -12.58 -5.11 -34.76
N THR A 144 -13.58 -5.27 -33.89
CA THR A 144 -14.84 -5.94 -34.24
C THR A 144 -15.66 -5.14 -35.24
N VAL A 145 -15.74 -3.83 -35.10
CA VAL A 145 -16.45 -2.96 -36.07
C VAL A 145 -15.73 -2.97 -37.42
N LEU A 146 -14.40 -2.84 -37.46
CA LEU A 146 -13.64 -2.88 -38.70
C LEU A 146 -13.74 -4.24 -39.42
N SER A 147 -13.73 -5.35 -38.69
CA SER A 147 -13.92 -6.67 -39.28
C SER A 147 -15.32 -6.88 -39.84
N ALA A 148 -16.37 -6.41 -39.16
CA ALA A 148 -17.74 -6.46 -39.64
C ALA A 148 -17.95 -5.64 -40.92
N ILE A 149 -17.34 -4.43 -41.00
CA ILE A 149 -17.36 -3.59 -42.19
C ILE A 149 -16.62 -4.28 -43.34
N GLY A 150 -15.43 -4.86 -43.08
CA GLY A 150 -14.68 -5.62 -44.09
C GLY A 150 -15.46 -6.78 -44.70
N VAL A 151 -16.11 -7.59 -43.88
CA VAL A 151 -16.96 -8.70 -44.30
C VAL A 151 -18.14 -8.18 -45.14
N PHE A 152 -18.81 -7.11 -44.73
CA PHE A 152 -19.92 -6.49 -45.45
C PHE A 152 -19.53 -6.06 -46.88
N PHE A 153 -18.35 -5.43 -47.05
CA PHE A 153 -17.86 -5.02 -48.35
C PHE A 153 -17.50 -6.20 -49.26
N ILE A 154 -16.96 -7.31 -48.70
CA ILE A 154 -16.63 -8.51 -49.45
C ILE A 154 -17.93 -9.18 -49.96
N ILE A 155 -18.98 -9.28 -49.13
CA ILE A 155 -20.25 -9.89 -49.53
C ILE A 155 -20.95 -9.06 -50.61
N ARG A 156 -20.89 -7.73 -50.54
CA ARG A 156 -21.56 -6.83 -51.49
C ARG A 156 -20.87 -6.77 -52.86
N ARG A 157 -19.64 -7.23 -52.96
CA ARG A 157 -18.87 -7.27 -54.22
C ARG A 157 -19.11 -8.53 -55.08
N LYS A 158 -19.84 -9.53 -54.57
CA LYS A 158 -20.31 -10.69 -55.29
C LYS A 158 -21.74 -10.47 -55.80
#